data_744186426dc07670a7f3ccdd06eae321
#
_entry.id   744186426dc07670a7f3ccdd06eae321
#
_cell.length_a   1.000
_cell.length_b   1.000
_cell.length_c   1.000
_cell.angle_alpha   90.00
_cell.angle_beta   90.00
_cell.angle_gamma   90.00
#
_symmetry.space_group_name_H-M   'P 1'
#
loop_
_entity.id
_entity.type
_entity.pdbx_description
1 polymer ?
#
loop_
_entity_poly.entity_id
_entity_poly.type
_entity_poly.pdbx_seq_one_letter_code
_entity_poly.pdbx_strand_id
1 'polypeptide(L)'
;MLLASLALASPVLAETIANPVAQFSGLDKITGRITTFDVYIDETVQFGALQITPRACYTRPPTETQRTSVFVEVDQVSLKGSIDRIFTGWMFADSPALNAIDHAVYDIWLLDCKQSSDVPPPSADAGAGG
;
A
#
# COMPACT_ATOMS: atom_id res chain seq x y z
N MET A 1 22.59 40.60 -33.55
CA MET A 1 22.32 40.18 -32.18
C MET A 1 21.38 39.02 -32.17
N LEU A 2 21.91 37.81 -31.91
CA LEU A 2 21.12 36.62 -31.76
C LEU A 2 20.67 36.53 -30.31
N LEU A 3 19.38 36.79 -30.09
CA LEU A 3 18.74 36.49 -28.82
C LEU A 3 18.40 34.99 -28.81
N ALA A 4 19.26 34.21 -28.17
CA ALA A 4 18.92 32.82 -27.89
C ALA A 4 17.85 32.81 -26.82
N SER A 5 16.58 32.64 -27.21
CA SER A 5 15.54 32.34 -26.24
C SER A 5 15.75 30.90 -25.78
N LEU A 6 16.28 30.76 -24.57
CA LEU A 6 16.31 29.49 -23.88
C LEU A 6 14.87 29.17 -23.49
N ALA A 7 14.23 28.31 -24.31
CA ALA A 7 12.98 27.69 -23.88
C ALA A 7 13.32 26.75 -22.75
N LEU A 8 13.03 27.15 -21.52
CA LEU A 8 13.04 26.28 -20.36
C LEU A 8 11.89 25.29 -20.52
N ALA A 9 12.20 24.13 -21.14
CA ALA A 9 11.28 23.03 -21.11
C ALA A 9 11.21 22.51 -19.67
N SER A 10 10.12 22.83 -18.97
CA SER A 10 9.84 22.22 -17.67
C SER A 10 9.71 20.72 -17.91
N PRO A 11 10.48 19.87 -17.20
CA PRO A 11 10.26 18.43 -17.32
C PRO A 11 8.83 18.15 -16.87
N VAL A 12 8.07 17.47 -17.74
CA VAL A 12 6.74 16.97 -17.38
C VAL A 12 6.99 15.82 -16.43
N LEU A 13 7.06 16.13 -15.13
CA LEU A 13 7.10 15.12 -14.11
C LEU A 13 5.72 14.46 -14.08
N ALA A 14 5.71 13.13 -14.22
CA ALA A 14 4.50 12.36 -14.03
C ALA A 14 3.95 12.70 -12.64
N GLU A 15 2.73 13.20 -12.59
CA GLU A 15 2.10 13.54 -11.33
C GLU A 15 1.81 12.29 -10.53
N THR A 16 2.16 12.30 -9.25
CA THR A 16 1.87 11.23 -8.33
C THR A 16 0.80 11.73 -7.37
N ILE A 17 -0.30 10.98 -7.28
CA ILE A 17 -1.40 11.31 -6.37
C ILE A 17 -1.23 10.49 -5.11
N ALA A 18 -1.05 11.15 -3.97
CA ALA A 18 -1.01 10.49 -2.67
C ALA A 18 -2.44 10.17 -2.21
N ASN A 19 -2.64 8.93 -1.78
CA ASN A 19 -3.95 8.45 -1.31
C ASN A 19 -3.86 8.08 0.17
N PRO A 20 -4.93 8.33 0.95
CA PRO A 20 -4.93 8.01 2.38
C PRO A 20 -5.24 6.53 2.68
N VAL A 21 -5.68 5.77 1.70
CA VAL A 21 -6.12 4.39 1.91
C VAL A 21 -5.46 3.46 0.89
N ALA A 22 -4.90 2.36 1.37
CA ALA A 22 -4.43 1.25 0.54
C ALA A 22 -5.40 0.08 0.66
N GLN A 23 -5.77 -0.53 -0.46
CA GLN A 23 -6.60 -1.72 -0.48
C GLN A 23 -5.76 -2.93 -0.85
N PHE A 24 -5.77 -3.92 0.02
CA PHE A 24 -5.03 -5.17 -0.15
C PHE A 24 -5.97 -6.35 -0.33
N SER A 25 -5.45 -7.39 -0.95
CA SER A 25 -6.04 -8.71 -0.91
C SER A 25 -5.10 -9.64 -0.17
N GLY A 26 -5.64 -10.42 0.75
CA GLY A 26 -4.90 -11.40 1.52
C GLY A 26 -5.41 -12.80 1.24
N LEU A 27 -4.51 -13.75 1.05
CA LEU A 27 -4.81 -15.14 0.84
C LEU A 27 -4.28 -15.97 2.00
N ASP A 28 -5.17 -16.79 2.59
CA ASP A 28 -4.80 -17.86 3.48
C ASP A 28 -4.62 -19.13 2.63
N LYS A 29 -3.38 -19.58 2.49
CA LYS A 29 -3.04 -20.70 1.60
C LYS A 29 -3.54 -22.04 2.13
N ILE A 30 -3.82 -22.15 3.42
CA ILE A 30 -4.31 -23.38 4.03
C ILE A 30 -5.80 -23.58 3.71
N THR A 31 -6.60 -22.52 3.87
CA THR A 31 -8.06 -22.59 3.64
C THR A 31 -8.46 -22.19 2.23
N GLY A 32 -7.56 -21.51 1.48
CA GLY A 32 -7.86 -20.94 0.17
C GLY A 32 -8.73 -19.67 0.25
N ARG A 33 -8.94 -19.13 1.43
CA ARG A 33 -9.80 -17.95 1.61
C ARG A 33 -9.05 -16.67 1.21
N ILE A 34 -9.71 -15.86 0.40
CA ILE A 34 -9.24 -14.54 0.00
C ILE A 34 -10.10 -13.49 0.68
N THR A 35 -9.45 -12.51 1.31
CA THR A 35 -10.11 -11.40 1.98
C THR A 35 -9.56 -10.09 1.44
N THR A 36 -10.46 -9.17 1.07
CA THR A 36 -10.09 -7.82 0.64
C THR A 36 -10.30 -6.87 1.83
N PHE A 37 -9.31 -6.03 2.10
CA PHE A 37 -9.37 -5.11 3.23
C PHE A 37 -8.68 -3.79 2.92
N ASP A 38 -9.20 -2.72 3.53
CA ASP A 38 -8.66 -1.37 3.42
C ASP A 38 -7.81 -1.05 4.65
N VAL A 39 -6.67 -0.38 4.42
CA VAL A 39 -5.79 0.07 5.50
C VAL A 39 -5.45 1.53 5.25
N TYR A 40 -5.65 2.37 6.25
CA TYR A 40 -5.22 3.76 6.18
C TYR A 40 -3.70 3.85 6.27
N ILE A 41 -3.14 4.86 5.63
CA ILE A 41 -1.69 5.10 5.67
C ILE A 41 -1.26 5.29 7.14
N ASP A 42 -0.18 4.63 7.53
CA ASP A 42 0.38 4.59 8.89
C ASP A 42 -0.45 3.81 9.90
N GLU A 43 -1.59 3.24 9.50
CA GLU A 43 -2.34 2.29 10.31
C GLU A 43 -1.79 0.89 10.15
N THR A 44 -1.83 0.10 11.21
CA THR A 44 -1.45 -1.32 11.18
C THR A 44 -2.71 -2.18 11.31
N VAL A 45 -2.90 -3.09 10.36
CA VAL A 45 -4.00 -4.05 10.35
C VAL A 45 -3.43 -5.45 10.43
N GLN A 46 -4.06 -6.30 11.20
CA GLN A 46 -3.67 -7.70 11.32
C GLN A 46 -4.43 -8.57 10.33
N PHE A 47 -3.68 -9.39 9.59
CA PHE A 47 -4.22 -10.42 8.72
C PHE A 47 -3.55 -11.74 9.08
N GLY A 48 -4.29 -12.63 9.74
CA GLY A 48 -3.72 -13.86 10.29
C GLY A 48 -2.59 -13.53 11.26
N ALA A 49 -1.40 -14.07 11.01
CA ALA A 49 -0.22 -13.80 11.80
C ALA A 49 0.60 -12.60 11.30
N LEU A 50 0.09 -11.88 10.29
CA LEU A 50 0.78 -10.74 9.70
C LEU A 50 0.20 -9.42 10.20
N GLN A 51 1.07 -8.43 10.37
CA GLN A 51 0.71 -7.04 10.62
C GLN A 51 1.14 -6.23 9.43
N ILE A 52 0.20 -5.52 8.79
CA ILE A 52 0.42 -4.79 7.55
C ILE A 52 0.30 -3.30 7.83
N THR A 53 1.35 -2.55 7.50
CA THR A 53 1.40 -1.10 7.70
C THR A 53 1.81 -0.43 6.40
N PRO A 54 0.86 0.14 5.62
CA PRO A 54 1.21 0.95 4.46
C PRO A 54 1.73 2.31 4.91
N ARG A 55 2.79 2.78 4.26
CA ARG A 55 3.38 4.09 4.56
C ARG A 55 3.07 5.12 3.49
N ALA A 56 2.83 4.68 2.27
CA ALA A 56 2.46 5.57 1.16
C ALA A 56 1.71 4.76 0.11
N CYS A 57 0.71 5.35 -0.53
CA CYS A 57 -0.07 4.70 -1.58
C CYS A 57 -0.32 5.71 -2.70
N TYR A 58 0.22 5.43 -3.88
CA TYR A 58 0.25 6.38 -4.98
C TYR A 58 -0.47 5.86 -6.20
N THR A 59 -1.19 6.76 -6.86
CA THR A 59 -1.80 6.54 -8.16
C THR A 59 -1.34 7.63 -9.14
N ARG A 60 -1.73 7.49 -10.40
CA ARG A 60 -1.49 8.47 -11.45
C ARG A 60 -2.81 9.12 -11.86
N PRO A 61 -2.79 10.36 -12.43
CA PRO A 61 -3.99 10.97 -12.98
C PRO A 61 -4.61 10.09 -14.09
N PRO A 62 -5.95 10.17 -14.30
CA PRO A 62 -6.61 9.35 -15.32
C PRO A 62 -6.08 9.56 -16.75
N THR A 63 -5.43 10.71 -17.01
CA THR A 63 -4.83 11.04 -18.30
C THR A 63 -3.51 10.32 -18.57
N GLU A 64 -2.95 9.65 -17.56
CA GLU A 64 -1.69 8.92 -17.67
C GLU A 64 -1.92 7.42 -17.54
N THR A 65 -0.92 6.64 -17.97
CA THR A 65 -0.92 5.20 -17.71
C THR A 65 -0.98 4.95 -16.20
N GLN A 66 -1.96 4.19 -15.76
CA GLN A 66 -2.16 3.92 -14.35
C GLN A 66 -1.01 3.07 -13.80
N ARG A 67 -0.46 3.52 -12.71
CA ARG A 67 0.50 2.75 -11.92
C ARG A 67 0.17 2.97 -10.46
N THR A 68 -0.39 1.95 -9.84
CA THR A 68 -0.76 1.97 -8.43
C THR A 68 0.33 1.29 -7.63
N SER A 69 0.87 2.00 -6.65
CA SER A 69 1.99 1.51 -5.86
C SER A 69 1.78 1.83 -4.38
N VAL A 70 2.29 0.96 -3.52
CA VAL A 70 2.27 1.15 -2.07
C VAL A 70 3.66 0.85 -1.51
N PHE A 71 4.13 1.70 -0.61
CA PHE A 71 5.26 1.37 0.25
C PHE A 71 4.69 0.78 1.53
N VAL A 72 5.02 -0.47 1.82
CA VAL A 72 4.40 -1.23 2.91
C VAL A 72 5.45 -1.96 3.73
N GLU A 73 5.18 -2.03 5.02
CA GLU A 73 5.95 -2.83 5.98
C GLU A 73 5.07 -3.96 6.48
N VAL A 74 5.59 -5.19 6.46
CA VAL A 74 4.86 -6.36 6.93
C VAL A 74 5.68 -7.05 8.01
N ASP A 75 5.05 -7.25 9.16
CA ASP A 75 5.62 -7.97 10.29
C ASP A 75 4.88 -9.28 10.49
N GLN A 76 5.60 -10.29 10.96
CA GLN A 76 5.04 -11.56 11.39
C GLN A 76 5.03 -11.64 12.90
N VAL A 77 3.88 -12.01 13.45
CA VAL A 77 3.75 -12.26 14.91
C VAL A 77 3.84 -13.77 15.12
N SER A 78 4.83 -14.19 15.90
CA SER A 78 5.00 -15.61 16.25
C SER A 78 4.01 -16.03 17.34
N LEU A 79 3.86 -17.34 17.52
CA LEU A 79 3.04 -17.91 18.59
C LEU A 79 3.54 -17.50 19.99
N LYS A 80 4.81 -17.13 20.09
CA LYS A 80 5.43 -16.67 21.35
C LYS A 80 5.29 -15.16 21.54
N GLY A 81 4.65 -14.45 20.60
CA GLY A 81 4.45 -13.02 20.67
C GLY A 81 5.61 -12.17 20.14
N SER A 82 6.67 -12.78 19.61
CA SER A 82 7.73 -12.01 18.98
C SER A 82 7.30 -11.49 17.60
N ILE A 83 7.79 -10.29 17.27
CA ILE A 83 7.44 -9.60 16.02
C ILE A 83 8.69 -9.50 15.17
N ASP A 84 8.63 -10.04 13.95
CA ASP A 84 9.73 -10.02 13.00
C ASP A 84 9.31 -9.33 11.70
N ARG A 85 10.12 -8.39 11.22
CA ARG A 85 9.90 -7.75 9.93
C ARG A 85 10.22 -8.76 8.81
N ILE A 86 9.23 -9.09 7.99
CA ILE A 86 9.41 -10.04 6.87
C ILE A 86 9.40 -9.36 5.51
N PHE A 87 8.89 -8.13 5.43
CA PHE A 87 8.87 -7.38 4.17
C PHE A 87 8.89 -5.88 4.44
N THR A 88 9.70 -5.16 3.67
CA THR A 88 9.68 -3.71 3.58
C THR A 88 9.98 -3.34 2.14
N GLY A 89 9.08 -2.63 1.49
CA GLY A 89 9.32 -2.21 0.12
C GLY A 89 8.06 -1.81 -0.62
N TRP A 90 8.20 -1.67 -1.92
CA TRP A 90 7.12 -1.28 -2.81
C TRP A 90 6.41 -2.49 -3.39
N MET A 91 5.07 -2.43 -3.38
CA MET A 91 4.21 -3.35 -4.11
C MET A 91 3.46 -2.60 -5.19
N PHE A 92 3.19 -3.27 -6.30
CA PHE A 92 2.51 -2.68 -7.47
C PHE A 92 1.28 -3.49 -7.81
N ALA A 93 0.15 -2.83 -7.97
CA ALA A 93 -1.12 -3.50 -8.27
C ALA A 93 -1.11 -4.18 -9.64
N ASP A 94 -0.39 -3.61 -10.60
CA ASP A 94 -0.27 -4.15 -11.95
C ASP A 94 0.79 -5.25 -12.09
N SER A 95 1.58 -5.48 -11.04
CA SER A 95 2.65 -6.48 -11.04
C SER A 95 2.73 -7.18 -9.68
N PRO A 96 1.69 -7.94 -9.29
CA PRO A 96 1.63 -8.50 -7.93
C PRO A 96 2.72 -9.52 -7.62
N ALA A 97 3.29 -10.16 -8.63
CA ALA A 97 4.39 -11.10 -8.44
C ALA A 97 5.73 -10.42 -8.21
N LEU A 98 5.84 -9.13 -8.50
CA LEU A 98 7.03 -8.34 -8.23
C LEU A 98 7.03 -7.96 -6.76
N ASN A 99 8.05 -8.32 -6.01
CA ASN A 99 8.15 -8.05 -4.57
C ASN A 99 7.03 -8.70 -3.75
N ALA A 100 6.76 -9.98 -4.00
CA ALA A 100 5.79 -10.74 -3.23
C ALA A 100 6.33 -11.06 -1.82
N ILE A 101 5.42 -11.17 -0.85
CA ILE A 101 5.76 -11.61 0.50
C ILE A 101 6.08 -13.11 0.45
N ASP A 102 7.25 -13.48 0.98
CA ASP A 102 7.65 -14.89 1.08
C ASP A 102 7.20 -15.45 2.42
N HIS A 103 5.98 -15.98 2.46
CA HIS A 103 5.41 -16.59 3.66
C HIS A 103 4.73 -17.92 3.30
N ALA A 104 4.90 -18.93 4.16
CA ALA A 104 4.39 -20.27 3.89
C ALA A 104 2.85 -20.34 3.89
N VAL A 105 2.19 -19.53 4.70
CA VAL A 105 0.74 -19.60 4.94
C VAL A 105 -0.02 -18.45 4.31
N TYR A 106 0.55 -17.25 4.31
CA TYR A 106 -0.17 -16.05 3.89
C TYR A 106 0.47 -15.40 2.69
N ASP A 107 -0.36 -14.83 1.82
CA ASP A 107 0.07 -13.99 0.72
C ASP A 107 -0.73 -12.69 0.75
N ILE A 108 -0.07 -11.59 0.46
CA ILE A 108 -0.67 -10.25 0.48
C ILE A 108 -0.24 -9.54 -0.79
N TRP A 109 -1.19 -8.89 -1.46
CA TRP A 109 -0.86 -8.03 -2.60
C TRP A 109 -1.74 -6.80 -2.64
N LEU A 110 -1.24 -5.76 -3.30
CA LEU A 110 -1.96 -4.50 -3.46
C LEU A 110 -3.01 -4.63 -4.55
N LEU A 111 -4.23 -4.17 -4.26
CA LEU A 111 -5.28 -4.04 -5.25
C LEU A 111 -5.41 -2.62 -5.77
N ASP A 112 -5.47 -1.64 -4.86
CA ASP A 112 -5.76 -0.26 -5.23
C ASP A 112 -5.32 0.71 -4.14
N CYS A 113 -5.24 1.99 -4.50
CA CYS A 113 -5.17 3.11 -3.58
C CYS A 113 -6.45 3.92 -3.70
N LYS A 114 -7.01 4.37 -2.58
CA LYS A 114 -8.31 5.02 -2.55
C LYS A 114 -8.25 6.32 -1.77
N GLN A 115 -9.10 7.27 -2.14
CA GLN A 115 -9.25 8.54 -1.44
C GLN A 115 -10.17 8.43 -0.22
N SER A 116 -11.01 7.41 -0.18
CA SER A 116 -11.95 7.19 0.92
C SER A 116 -12.20 5.70 1.11
N SER A 117 -12.69 5.34 2.29
CA SER A 117 -13.03 3.97 2.65
C SER A 117 -14.30 3.96 3.51
N ASP A 118 -15.05 2.85 3.45
CA ASP A 118 -16.18 2.62 4.34
C ASP A 118 -15.74 2.26 5.76
N VAL A 119 -14.47 1.93 5.94
CA VAL A 119 -13.90 1.66 7.26
C VAL A 119 -13.66 2.98 7.99
N PRO A 120 -14.04 3.12 9.28
CA PRO A 120 -13.76 4.34 10.04
C PRO A 120 -12.28 4.66 10.13
N PRO A 121 -11.87 5.94 10.02
CA PRO A 121 -10.46 6.31 10.13
C PRO A 121 -9.94 6.07 11.55
N PRO A 122 -8.65 5.70 11.69
CA PRO A 122 -8.05 5.39 13.01
C PRO A 122 -8.09 6.55 13.99
N SER A 123 -8.02 7.77 13.49
CA SER A 123 -8.09 8.97 14.34
C SER A 123 -9.42 9.10 15.07
N ALA A 124 -10.53 8.63 14.48
CA ALA A 124 -11.83 8.63 15.12
C ALA A 124 -11.89 7.59 16.25
N ASP A 125 -11.30 6.42 16.02
CA ASP A 125 -11.22 5.36 17.03
C ASP A 125 -10.29 5.76 18.19
N ALA A 126 -9.19 6.41 17.90
CA ALA A 126 -8.28 6.92 18.92
C ALA A 126 -8.97 7.95 19.82
N GLY A 127 -9.83 8.79 19.25
CA GLY A 127 -10.61 9.73 20.03
C GLY A 127 -11.68 9.05 20.89
N ALA A 128 -12.26 7.97 20.42
CA ALA A 128 -13.29 7.22 21.15
C ALA A 128 -12.70 6.31 22.22
N GLY A 129 -11.50 5.82 22.01
CA GLY A 129 -10.81 4.92 22.92
C GLY A 129 -10.06 5.62 24.04
N GLY A 130 -10.03 6.94 23.99
CA GLY A 130 -9.30 7.76 24.97
C GLY A 130 -9.93 7.78 26.33
#